data_c258c38deee4d88a3799a8c125777344
#
_entry.id   c258c38deee4d88a3799a8c125777344
#
_cell.length_a   1.000
_cell.length_b   1.000
_cell.length_c   1.000
_cell.angle_alpha   90.00
_cell.angle_beta   90.00
_cell.angle_gamma   90.00
#
_symmetry.space_group_name_H-M   'P 1'
#
loop_
_entity.id
_entity.type
_entity.pdbx_description
1 polymer ?
#
loop_
_entity_poly.entity_id
_entity_poly.type
_entity_poly.pdbx_seq_one_letter_code
_entity_poly.pdbx_strand_id
1 'polypeptide(L)'
;MTNGEFLEFIRDGGYERHEFWLSDAWAHLKSLGQNRWKHPLYWYEEDGALFEYTLQGARQLDLEAPLCHVSAYEADAFSRWKGARLPTEQEWEFAVGGLPVEGNFLSAGNFHPVSSSKDKFSSLFGDVWEWTSSSYSPYPGFASFEGSLGE
;
A
#
# COMPACT_ATOMS: atom_id res chain seq x y z
N MET A 1 -6.63 -0.61 3.83
CA MET A 1 -6.08 -1.99 3.84
C MET A 1 -5.12 -2.12 5.00
N THR A 2 -5.37 -3.13 5.85
CA THR A 2 -4.51 -3.42 7.00
C THR A 2 -3.54 -4.56 6.71
N ASN A 3 -2.52 -4.70 7.55
CA ASN A 3 -1.59 -5.83 7.49
C ASN A 3 -2.33 -7.17 7.61
N GLY A 4 -3.34 -7.24 8.49
CA GLY A 4 -4.14 -8.45 8.67
C GLY A 4 -4.91 -8.85 7.42
N GLU A 5 -5.56 -7.90 6.75
CA GLU A 5 -6.27 -8.16 5.49
C GLU A 5 -5.32 -8.64 4.38
N PHE A 6 -4.12 -8.08 4.31
CA PHE A 6 -3.13 -8.52 3.33
C PHE A 6 -2.55 -9.90 3.67
N LEU A 7 -2.43 -10.21 4.95
CA LEU A 7 -2.02 -11.55 5.38
C LEU A 7 -3.04 -12.63 4.98
N GLU A 8 -4.34 -12.30 4.94
CA GLU A 8 -5.37 -13.21 4.39
C GLU A 8 -5.12 -13.49 2.90
N PHE A 9 -4.81 -12.45 2.11
CA PHE A 9 -4.44 -12.60 0.70
C PHE A 9 -3.22 -13.53 0.52
N ILE A 10 -2.17 -13.33 1.35
CA ILE A 10 -0.98 -14.20 1.33
C ILE A 10 -1.37 -15.65 1.62
N ARG A 11 -2.16 -15.89 2.68
CA ARG A 11 -2.57 -17.22 3.12
C ARG A 11 -3.47 -17.94 2.11
N ASP A 12 -4.25 -17.19 1.34
CA ASP A 12 -5.04 -17.73 0.21
C ASP A 12 -4.20 -17.99 -1.05
N GLY A 13 -2.88 -17.92 -0.96
CA GLY A 13 -1.96 -18.16 -2.05
C GLY A 13 -1.86 -17.02 -3.07
N GLY A 14 -2.10 -15.79 -2.64
CA GLY A 14 -2.15 -14.61 -3.52
C GLY A 14 -0.90 -14.42 -4.37
N TYR A 15 0.27 -14.76 -3.85
CA TYR A 15 1.54 -14.69 -4.60
C TYR A 15 1.75 -15.85 -5.60
N GLU A 16 1.00 -16.94 -5.49
CA GLU A 16 1.07 -18.11 -6.40
C GLU A 16 0.02 -18.09 -7.50
N ARG A 17 -1.00 -17.24 -7.39
CA ARG A 17 -2.17 -17.20 -8.26
C ARG A 17 -2.04 -16.09 -9.29
N HIS A 18 -1.68 -16.48 -10.52
CA HIS A 18 -1.39 -15.57 -11.63
C HIS A 18 -2.57 -14.68 -12.05
N GLU A 19 -3.79 -15.11 -11.81
CA GLU A 19 -5.01 -14.41 -12.20
C GLU A 19 -5.20 -13.05 -11.52
N PHE A 20 -4.51 -12.82 -10.40
CA PHE A 20 -4.57 -11.53 -9.69
C PHE A 20 -3.54 -10.52 -10.20
N TRP A 21 -2.48 -10.99 -10.86
CA TRP A 21 -1.32 -10.17 -11.18
C TRP A 21 -1.37 -9.62 -12.60
N LEU A 22 -0.88 -8.41 -12.77
CA LEU A 22 -0.56 -7.87 -14.08
C LEU A 22 0.57 -8.71 -14.72
N SER A 23 0.56 -8.82 -16.06
CA SER A 23 1.48 -9.69 -16.80
C SER A 23 2.94 -9.44 -16.49
N ASP A 24 3.33 -8.16 -16.38
CA ASP A 24 4.72 -7.76 -16.14
C ASP A 24 5.17 -8.16 -14.72
N ALA A 25 4.30 -7.93 -13.74
CA ALA A 25 4.57 -8.33 -12.36
C ALA A 25 4.67 -9.86 -12.23
N TRP A 26 3.76 -10.59 -12.88
CA TRP A 26 3.82 -12.05 -12.87
C TRP A 26 5.08 -12.59 -13.53
N ALA A 27 5.48 -12.00 -14.66
CA ALA A 27 6.73 -12.37 -15.34
C ALA A 27 7.94 -12.10 -14.45
N HIS A 28 7.95 -10.94 -13.75
CA HIS A 28 8.99 -10.61 -12.79
C HIS A 28 9.04 -11.61 -11.64
N LEU A 29 7.91 -11.87 -10.97
CA LEU A 29 7.83 -12.86 -9.89
C LEU A 29 8.37 -14.23 -10.29
N LYS A 30 8.05 -14.71 -11.51
CA LYS A 30 8.58 -15.96 -12.03
C LYS A 30 10.09 -15.92 -12.28
N SER A 31 10.62 -14.79 -12.72
CA SER A 31 12.05 -14.63 -12.99
C SER A 31 12.92 -14.72 -11.73
N LEU A 32 12.35 -14.41 -10.57
CA LEU A 32 13.05 -14.47 -9.27
C LEU A 32 13.28 -15.90 -8.78
N GLY A 33 12.61 -16.92 -9.35
CA GLY A 33 12.78 -18.32 -8.98
C GLY A 33 12.57 -18.56 -7.48
N GLN A 34 13.61 -19.04 -6.79
CA GLN A 34 13.55 -19.32 -5.36
C GLN A 34 13.50 -18.05 -4.48
N ASN A 35 13.91 -16.90 -5.01
CA ASN A 35 13.88 -15.61 -4.33
C ASN A 35 12.55 -14.86 -4.58
N ARG A 36 11.53 -15.55 -5.05
CA ARG A 36 10.21 -14.99 -5.29
C ARG A 36 9.65 -14.36 -4.03
N TRP A 37 9.02 -13.22 -4.21
CA TRP A 37 8.31 -12.54 -3.11
C TRP A 37 7.24 -13.46 -2.53
N LYS A 38 7.12 -13.43 -1.22
CA LYS A 38 6.13 -14.19 -0.44
C LYS A 38 5.30 -13.29 0.47
N HIS A 39 5.74 -12.07 0.67
CA HIS A 39 5.16 -11.06 1.55
C HIS A 39 5.70 -9.67 1.17
N PRO A 40 5.11 -8.60 1.70
CA PRO A 40 5.60 -7.23 1.53
C PRO A 40 7.06 -7.07 1.95
N LEU A 41 7.70 -6.05 1.40
CA LEU A 41 9.07 -5.70 1.77
C LEU A 41 9.15 -5.42 3.27
N TYR A 42 10.26 -5.86 3.90
CA TYR A 42 10.54 -5.76 5.34
C TYR A 42 9.73 -6.68 6.26
N TRP A 43 8.78 -7.45 5.76
CA TRP A 43 8.19 -8.52 6.55
C TRP A 43 9.11 -9.75 6.55
N TYR A 44 9.11 -10.49 7.65
CA TYR A 44 9.79 -11.77 7.76
C TYR A 44 9.16 -12.64 8.84
N GLU A 45 9.43 -13.92 8.78
CA GLU A 45 8.95 -14.90 9.75
C GLU A 45 10.11 -15.37 10.63
N GLU A 46 9.91 -15.39 11.92
CA GLU A 46 10.84 -15.91 12.91
C GLU A 46 10.07 -16.68 13.99
N ASP A 47 10.45 -17.93 14.25
CA ASP A 47 9.80 -18.81 15.24
C ASP A 47 8.28 -18.95 15.08
N GLY A 48 7.79 -18.91 13.83
CA GLY A 48 6.37 -19.03 13.50
C GLY A 48 5.55 -17.75 13.75
N ALA A 49 6.18 -16.64 14.09
CA ALA A 49 5.57 -15.33 14.19
C ALA A 49 6.03 -14.39 13.07
N LEU A 50 5.15 -13.48 12.66
CA LEU A 50 5.45 -12.47 11.66
C LEU A 50 5.96 -11.20 12.32
N PHE A 51 7.03 -10.67 11.76
CA PHE A 51 7.68 -9.43 12.15
C PHE A 51 7.80 -8.49 10.95
N GLU A 52 7.95 -7.22 11.24
CA GLU A 52 8.35 -6.19 10.28
C GLU A 52 9.58 -5.43 10.79
N TYR A 53 10.42 -5.01 9.86
CA TYR A 53 11.56 -4.15 10.18
C TYR A 53 11.19 -2.69 9.94
N THR A 54 11.33 -1.87 10.98
CA THR A 54 10.97 -0.44 10.99
C THR A 54 12.17 0.45 11.30
N LEU A 55 12.02 1.75 11.24
CA LEU A 55 13.06 2.70 11.69
C LEU A 55 13.38 2.59 13.19
N GLN A 56 12.52 1.94 13.97
CA GLN A 56 12.74 1.66 15.39
C GLN A 56 13.29 0.25 15.63
N GLY A 57 13.61 -0.49 14.58
CA GLY A 57 14.06 -1.88 14.60
C GLY A 57 12.95 -2.88 14.28
N ALA A 58 13.24 -4.15 14.56
CA ALA A 58 12.30 -5.24 14.35
C ALA A 58 11.21 -5.24 15.41
N ARG A 59 9.97 -5.47 14.99
CA ARG A 59 8.82 -5.63 15.89
C ARG A 59 7.84 -6.67 15.35
N GLN A 60 7.04 -7.24 16.21
CA GLN A 60 5.95 -8.12 15.78
C GLN A 60 4.97 -7.32 14.92
N LEU A 61 4.49 -7.95 13.84
CA LEU A 61 3.58 -7.34 12.89
C LEU A 61 2.25 -6.97 13.58
N ASP A 62 1.89 -5.68 13.54
CA ASP A 62 0.58 -5.19 13.98
C ASP A 62 -0.45 -5.42 12.87
N LEU A 63 -1.36 -6.36 13.06
CA LEU A 63 -2.35 -6.74 12.06
C LEU A 63 -3.40 -5.66 11.79
N GLU A 64 -3.61 -4.74 12.72
CA GLU A 64 -4.60 -3.65 12.59
C GLU A 64 -3.98 -2.38 11.98
N ALA A 65 -2.66 -2.30 11.89
CA ALA A 65 -2.00 -1.15 11.29
C ALA A 65 -2.18 -1.12 9.76
N PRO A 66 -2.20 0.09 9.14
CA PRO A 66 -2.17 0.21 7.69
C PRO A 66 -0.97 -0.50 7.08
N LEU A 67 -1.20 -1.22 6.00
CA LEU A 67 -0.15 -1.89 5.25
C LEU A 67 0.75 -0.87 4.57
N CYS A 68 2.06 -1.08 4.68
CA CYS A 68 3.07 -0.28 3.97
C CYS A 68 4.08 -1.16 3.23
N HIS A 69 4.97 -0.53 2.45
CA HIS A 69 6.04 -1.19 1.71
C HIS A 69 5.57 -2.24 0.69
N VAL A 70 4.42 -2.00 0.08
CA VAL A 70 3.90 -2.76 -1.07
C VAL A 70 4.07 -2.00 -2.37
N SER A 71 4.34 -2.71 -3.43
CA SER A 71 4.36 -2.16 -4.78
C SER A 71 2.93 -1.92 -5.31
N ALA A 72 2.81 -1.08 -6.35
CA ALA A 72 1.54 -0.91 -7.08
C ALA A 72 0.98 -2.25 -7.58
N TYR A 73 1.84 -3.19 -7.95
CA TYR A 73 1.47 -4.52 -8.41
C TYR A 73 0.83 -5.37 -7.31
N GLU A 74 1.39 -5.32 -6.10
CA GLU A 74 0.83 -6.03 -4.93
C GLU A 74 -0.51 -5.42 -4.52
N ALA A 75 -0.62 -4.09 -4.53
CA ALA A 75 -1.87 -3.40 -4.22
C ALA A 75 -2.97 -3.72 -5.25
N ASP A 76 -2.65 -3.76 -6.55
CA ASP A 76 -3.58 -4.17 -7.62
C ASP A 76 -3.97 -5.64 -7.48
N ALA A 77 -3.03 -6.54 -7.22
CA ALA A 77 -3.30 -7.96 -7.04
C ALA A 77 -4.23 -8.22 -5.84
N PHE A 78 -3.97 -7.55 -4.72
CA PHE A 78 -4.86 -7.61 -3.55
C PHE A 78 -6.26 -7.09 -3.88
N SER A 79 -6.37 -5.96 -4.59
CA SER A 79 -7.68 -5.41 -4.95
C SER A 79 -8.49 -6.37 -5.81
N ARG A 80 -7.86 -7.05 -6.78
CA ARG A 80 -8.50 -8.08 -7.60
C ARG A 80 -8.92 -9.29 -6.79
N TRP A 81 -8.10 -9.73 -5.86
CA TRP A 81 -8.46 -10.81 -4.94
C TRP A 81 -9.70 -10.47 -4.09
N LYS A 82 -9.85 -9.21 -3.66
CA LYS A 82 -11.06 -8.72 -2.97
C LYS A 82 -12.27 -8.54 -3.92
N GLY A 83 -12.14 -8.78 -5.23
CA GLY A 83 -13.20 -8.52 -6.21
C GLY A 83 -13.43 -7.03 -6.46
N ALA A 84 -12.41 -6.20 -6.23
CA ALA A 84 -12.43 -4.75 -6.35
C ALA A 84 -11.34 -4.26 -7.33
N ARG A 85 -11.08 -2.97 -7.34
CA ARG A 85 -9.95 -2.33 -8.02
C ARG A 85 -9.39 -1.20 -7.15
N LEU A 86 -8.20 -0.74 -7.47
CA LEU A 86 -7.69 0.50 -6.90
C LEU A 86 -8.59 1.69 -7.32
N PRO A 87 -8.77 2.69 -6.45
CA PRO A 87 -9.47 3.91 -6.82
C PRO A 87 -8.67 4.68 -7.88
N THR A 88 -9.34 5.52 -8.64
CA THR A 88 -8.65 6.56 -9.39
C THR A 88 -8.25 7.70 -8.46
N GLU A 89 -7.30 8.54 -8.89
CA GLU A 89 -6.91 9.75 -8.16
C GLU A 89 -8.12 10.65 -7.89
N GLN A 90 -8.98 10.84 -8.89
CA GLN A 90 -10.19 11.67 -8.79
C GLN A 90 -11.22 11.07 -7.80
N GLU A 91 -11.36 9.75 -7.75
CA GLU A 91 -12.23 9.08 -6.78
C GLU A 91 -11.72 9.26 -5.36
N TRP A 92 -10.40 9.13 -5.16
CA TRP A 92 -9.78 9.36 -3.87
C TRP A 92 -9.97 10.82 -3.44
N GLU A 93 -9.63 11.79 -4.29
CA GLU A 93 -9.78 13.22 -4.03
C GLU A 93 -11.22 13.60 -3.68
N PHE A 94 -12.18 13.05 -4.43
CA PHE A 94 -13.60 13.26 -4.14
C PHE A 94 -14.00 12.69 -2.77
N ALA A 95 -13.50 11.51 -2.43
CA ALA A 95 -13.83 10.85 -1.16
C ALA A 95 -13.31 11.63 0.05
N VAL A 96 -12.17 12.30 -0.07
CA VAL A 96 -11.56 13.07 1.04
C VAL A 96 -11.93 14.54 1.06
N GLY A 97 -12.54 15.06 0.00
CA GLY A 97 -12.74 16.50 -0.25
C GLY A 97 -13.57 17.28 0.78
N GLY A 98 -14.19 16.61 1.73
CA GLY A 98 -14.93 17.24 2.84
C GLY A 98 -14.39 16.87 4.23
N LEU A 99 -13.31 16.11 4.28
CA LEU A 99 -12.74 15.63 5.55
C LEU A 99 -11.68 16.60 6.09
N PRO A 100 -11.54 16.71 7.41
CA PRO A 100 -10.43 17.44 7.99
C PRO A 100 -9.11 16.74 7.66
N VAL A 101 -8.07 17.52 7.36
CA VAL A 101 -6.72 17.00 7.10
C VAL A 101 -6.05 16.68 8.44
N GLU A 102 -6.42 15.55 9.01
CA GLU A 102 -5.93 15.07 10.31
C GLU A 102 -5.46 13.62 10.15
N GLY A 103 -4.35 13.25 10.78
CA GLY A 103 -3.80 11.90 10.68
C GLY A 103 -2.44 11.75 11.33
N ASN A 104 -1.83 10.59 11.13
CA ASN A 104 -0.50 10.27 11.62
C ASN A 104 0.58 10.88 10.71
N PHE A 105 0.80 12.18 10.85
CA PHE A 105 1.84 12.90 10.12
C PHE A 105 3.19 12.82 10.83
N LEU A 106 4.25 13.26 10.14
CA LEU A 106 5.61 13.30 10.66
C LEU A 106 5.73 13.98 12.04
N SER A 107 4.92 15.01 12.29
CA SER A 107 4.87 15.72 13.56
C SER A 107 4.40 14.88 14.75
N ALA A 108 3.71 13.76 14.49
CA ALA A 108 3.30 12.82 15.54
C ALA A 108 4.48 11.99 16.09
N GLY A 109 5.61 11.92 15.38
CA GLY A 109 6.83 11.25 15.83
C GLY A 109 6.78 9.72 15.80
N ASN A 110 5.74 9.12 15.21
CA ASN A 110 5.59 7.66 15.15
C ASN A 110 6.51 7.02 14.10
N PHE A 111 6.83 7.71 13.01
CA PHE A 111 7.68 7.26 11.89
C PHE A 111 7.29 5.91 11.28
N HIS A 112 6.07 5.48 11.51
CA HIS A 112 5.49 4.24 11.02
C HIS A 112 3.96 4.35 11.06
N PRO A 113 3.23 3.65 10.16
CA PRO A 113 1.78 3.57 10.25
C PRO A 113 1.33 3.01 11.59
N VAL A 114 0.26 3.57 12.13
CA VAL A 114 -0.30 3.13 13.41
C VAL A 114 -1.74 2.67 13.23
N SER A 115 -2.14 1.65 14.00
CA SER A 115 -3.54 1.24 14.03
C SER A 115 -4.41 2.40 14.50
N SER A 116 -5.43 2.72 13.73
CA SER A 116 -6.36 3.81 14.01
C SER A 116 -7.73 3.28 14.47
N SER A 117 -8.57 4.18 14.95
CA SER A 117 -9.97 3.85 15.27
C SER A 117 -10.67 3.30 14.01
N LYS A 118 -11.67 2.42 14.21
CA LYS A 118 -12.39 1.69 13.15
C LYS A 118 -13.28 2.55 12.23
N ASP A 119 -13.10 3.85 12.19
CA ASP A 119 -13.80 4.71 11.25
C ASP A 119 -13.27 4.50 9.84
N LYS A 120 -14.17 4.31 8.87
CA LYS A 120 -13.87 3.98 7.47
C LYS A 120 -12.87 4.91 6.79
N PHE A 121 -12.66 6.10 7.31
CA PHE A 121 -11.84 7.15 6.73
C PHE A 121 -10.71 7.63 7.66
N SER A 122 -10.39 6.88 8.70
CA SER A 122 -9.47 7.32 9.76
C SER A 122 -7.98 7.36 9.36
N SER A 123 -7.61 6.74 8.25
CA SER A 123 -6.20 6.65 7.79
C SER A 123 -6.02 7.16 6.36
N LEU A 124 -6.88 8.07 5.88
CA LEU A 124 -6.77 8.65 4.55
C LEU A 124 -5.71 9.76 4.47
N PHE A 125 -5.32 10.33 5.61
CA PHE A 125 -4.26 11.32 5.68
C PHE A 125 -3.17 10.86 6.65
N GLY A 126 -1.92 11.08 6.28
CA GLY A 126 -0.77 10.61 7.05
C GLY A 126 -0.47 9.13 6.76
N ASP A 127 -0.05 8.39 7.73
CA ASP A 127 0.35 6.97 7.71
C ASP A 127 1.19 6.56 6.49
N VAL A 128 0.57 6.42 5.30
CA VAL A 128 1.20 5.91 4.07
C VAL A 128 0.81 6.72 2.83
N TRP A 129 1.61 6.65 1.78
CA TRP A 129 1.21 7.02 0.43
C TRP A 129 0.31 5.92 -0.14
N GLU A 130 -0.82 6.31 -0.74
CA GLU A 130 -1.81 5.37 -1.24
C GLU A 130 -1.70 5.19 -2.76
N TRP A 131 -1.68 3.94 -3.20
CA TRP A 131 -1.69 3.63 -4.63
C TRP A 131 -3.06 3.88 -5.23
N THR A 132 -3.08 4.56 -6.38
CA THR A 132 -4.27 4.71 -7.23
C THR A 132 -4.07 3.98 -8.56
N SER A 133 -5.16 3.76 -9.29
CA SER A 133 -5.12 3.19 -10.65
C SER A 133 -4.78 4.23 -11.71
N SER A 134 -4.75 5.53 -11.36
CA SER A 134 -4.42 6.61 -12.28
C SER A 134 -2.93 6.63 -12.58
N SER A 135 -2.57 6.90 -13.83
CA SER A 135 -1.21 7.30 -14.17
C SER A 135 -0.95 8.71 -13.65
N TYR A 136 0.29 9.00 -13.28
CA TYR A 136 0.68 10.36 -12.92
C TYR A 136 0.59 11.26 -14.15
N SER A 137 -0.48 12.05 -14.21
CA SER A 137 -0.80 12.91 -15.36
C SER A 137 -1.41 14.22 -14.88
N PRO A 138 -1.11 15.33 -15.53
CA PRO A 138 -1.66 16.61 -15.14
C PRO A 138 -3.17 16.68 -15.37
N TYR A 139 -3.86 17.44 -14.53
CA TYR A 139 -5.28 17.78 -14.72
C TYR A 139 -5.49 18.64 -15.96
N PRO A 140 -6.68 18.60 -16.58
CA PRO A 140 -7.02 19.46 -17.70
C PRO A 140 -6.78 20.93 -17.39
N GLY A 141 -6.03 21.63 -18.26
CA GLY A 141 -5.67 23.04 -18.08
C GLY A 141 -4.45 23.31 -17.23
N PHE A 142 -3.77 22.27 -16.72
CA PHE A 142 -2.49 22.44 -16.06
C PHE A 142 -1.44 22.99 -17.04
N ALA A 143 -0.69 23.98 -16.59
CA ALA A 143 0.52 24.46 -17.26
C ALA A 143 1.67 24.43 -16.26
N SER A 144 2.79 23.83 -16.64
CA SER A 144 3.97 23.80 -15.79
C SER A 144 4.53 25.21 -15.57
N PHE A 145 5.09 25.45 -14.39
CA PHE A 145 5.83 26.69 -14.11
C PHE A 145 7.15 26.67 -14.87
N GLU A 146 7.64 27.86 -15.24
CA GLU A 146 9.01 27.98 -15.76
C GLU A 146 10.05 27.73 -14.66
N GLY A 147 11.10 26.99 -14.98
CA GLY A 147 12.20 26.68 -14.08
C GLY A 147 12.12 25.29 -13.46
N SER A 148 13.02 25.01 -12.51
CA SER A 148 13.24 23.68 -11.94
C SER A 148 12.08 23.08 -11.13
N LEU A 149 11.04 23.87 -10.84
CA LEU A 149 9.81 23.39 -10.17
C LEU A 149 8.72 23.00 -11.18
N GLY A 150 8.95 23.19 -12.48
CA GLY A 150 7.97 22.93 -13.53
C GLY A 150 8.25 21.65 -14.34
N GLU A 151 9.09 20.76 -13.85
CA GLU A 151 9.41 19.49 -14.51
C GLU A 151 8.30 18.46 -14.37
#